data_f2437d41bbb68a859dd8ed0258d82076
#
_entry.id   f2437d41bbb68a859dd8ed0258d82076
#
_cell.length_a   1.000
_cell.length_b   1.000
_cell.length_c   1.000
_cell.angle_alpha   90.00
_cell.angle_beta   90.00
_cell.angle_gamma   90.00
#
_symmetry.space_group_name_H-M   'P 1'
#
loop_
_entity.id
_entity.type
_entity.pdbx_description
1 polymer ?
#
loop_
_entity_poly.entity_id
_entity_poly.type
_entity_poly.pdbx_seq_one_letter_code
_entity_poly.pdbx_strand_id
1 'polypeptide(L)'
;MIIVVGGGIAGFYCALELLKRNKTVILCERYKTVGGRIDTYKKEGYKWESGAGRISKAHTIIMGLMKKYDQPLAPISKDLGYKRDGDSPIEPNLFETNIQTFFEPLNSLDSKVLANSTLKELCTKIHGKKDAEEYLDRFPYRAEVEVLRADLGLEVFKKGAEMASYEGYFVAVNGLHKLIEAMQKDFIKKGGKLLTNHTLVDIVDKKDYIESKFLFGSKTLIMKSEKIICAMESESFKKIPFFKEFKTLKYLRMEPLLRTYAVYDKPWFSEYPKIVTRGPIRYFLPIDYNKGIAMVSYTDSRDTINFHKILKDYGEESLGNHIQNKLKELFGGVPDYKFFKSHYWKHGATYWLPGDYDPVKESEKSLKPFDSEVYVASESFSLKQAWMEGSVEQVKKLFDTYRF
;
A
#
# COMPACT_ATOMS: atom_id res chain seq x y z
N MET A 1 12.71 -14.62 24.90
CA MET A 1 12.14 -14.93 23.57
C MET A 1 11.09 -13.89 23.20
N ILE A 2 11.14 -13.39 21.96
CA ILE A 2 10.20 -12.38 21.46
C ILE A 2 9.41 -12.95 20.29
N ILE A 3 8.09 -12.73 20.25
CA ILE A 3 7.22 -13.09 19.15
C ILE A 3 6.99 -11.86 18.26
N VAL A 4 7.17 -12.02 16.94
CA VAL A 4 6.78 -11.04 15.94
C VAL A 4 5.60 -11.60 15.16
N VAL A 5 4.54 -10.83 14.97
CA VAL A 5 3.32 -11.25 14.27
C VAL A 5 3.15 -10.46 12.97
N GLY A 6 3.10 -11.19 11.86
CA GLY A 6 2.99 -10.66 10.51
C GLY A 6 4.26 -10.86 9.69
N GLY A 7 4.19 -11.71 8.67
CA GLY A 7 5.29 -12.06 7.76
C GLY A 7 5.45 -11.10 6.57
N GLY A 8 5.05 -9.83 6.72
CA GLY A 8 5.32 -8.77 5.77
C GLY A 8 6.71 -8.15 5.95
N ILE A 9 7.02 -7.10 5.18
CA ILE A 9 8.33 -6.43 5.22
C ILE A 9 8.64 -5.84 6.62
N ALA A 10 7.65 -5.25 7.31
CA ALA A 10 7.80 -4.74 8.67
C ALA A 10 8.18 -5.86 9.64
N GLY A 11 7.48 -7.00 9.59
CA GLY A 11 7.76 -8.12 10.48
C GLY A 11 9.14 -8.74 10.26
N PHE A 12 9.55 -8.98 9.01
CA PHE A 12 10.90 -9.47 8.72
C PHE A 12 11.98 -8.45 9.10
N TYR A 13 11.77 -7.15 8.83
CA TYR A 13 12.71 -6.13 9.21
C TYR A 13 12.86 -6.06 10.74
N CYS A 14 11.74 -6.08 11.47
CA CYS A 14 11.71 -6.14 12.93
C CYS A 14 12.42 -7.39 13.48
N ALA A 15 12.08 -8.56 12.95
CA ALA A 15 12.66 -9.84 13.39
C ALA A 15 14.17 -9.91 13.16
N LEU A 16 14.66 -9.40 12.02
CA LEU A 16 16.10 -9.31 11.72
C LEU A 16 16.83 -8.32 12.64
N GLU A 17 16.20 -7.19 12.99
CA GLU A 17 16.76 -6.23 13.93
C GLU A 17 16.85 -6.81 15.37
N LEU A 18 15.89 -7.64 15.79
CA LEU A 18 15.94 -8.37 17.05
C LEU A 18 17.07 -9.42 17.08
N LEU A 19 17.24 -10.18 16.00
CA LEU A 19 18.32 -11.16 15.90
C LEU A 19 19.70 -10.49 15.97
N LYS A 20 19.89 -9.30 15.38
CA LYS A 20 21.12 -8.51 15.52
C LYS A 20 21.41 -8.11 16.98
N ARG A 21 20.37 -8.03 17.83
CA ARG A 21 20.46 -7.74 19.28
C ARG A 21 20.52 -9.02 20.13
N ASN A 22 20.85 -10.15 19.49
CA ASN A 22 20.98 -11.46 20.15
C ASN A 22 19.69 -11.94 20.86
N LYS A 23 18.52 -11.57 20.33
CA LYS A 23 17.24 -12.06 20.86
C LYS A 23 16.80 -13.34 20.16
N THR A 24 16.21 -14.25 20.89
CA THR A 24 15.50 -15.41 20.31
C THR A 24 14.18 -14.94 19.74
N VAL A 25 13.91 -15.19 18.44
CA VAL A 25 12.77 -14.64 17.73
C VAL A 25 11.95 -15.73 17.03
N ILE A 26 10.63 -15.71 17.25
CA ILE A 26 9.64 -16.45 16.48
C ILE A 26 8.83 -15.46 15.68
N LEU A 27 8.75 -15.63 14.35
CA LEU A 27 7.87 -14.86 13.48
C LEU A 27 6.67 -15.72 13.08
N CYS A 28 5.46 -15.23 13.37
CA CYS A 28 4.19 -15.89 13.06
C CYS A 28 3.48 -15.17 11.92
N GLU A 29 3.06 -15.92 10.89
CA GLU A 29 2.29 -15.44 9.76
C GLU A 29 0.97 -16.23 9.63
N ARG A 30 -0.15 -15.53 9.41
CA ARG A 30 -1.47 -16.16 9.29
C ARG A 30 -1.67 -16.98 8.01
N TYR A 31 -1.00 -16.60 6.94
CA TYR A 31 -1.09 -17.31 5.67
C TYR A 31 0.01 -18.35 5.51
N LYS A 32 -0.14 -19.23 4.52
CA LYS A 32 0.88 -20.20 4.10
C LYS A 32 2.12 -19.49 3.52
N THR A 33 1.92 -18.35 2.87
CA THR A 33 2.96 -17.55 2.22
C THR A 33 3.20 -16.26 2.98
N VAL A 34 4.42 -15.75 2.91
CA VAL A 34 4.86 -14.48 3.50
C VAL A 34 4.87 -13.36 2.46
N GLY A 35 5.03 -12.11 2.89
CA GLY A 35 5.12 -10.93 2.02
C GLY A 35 4.06 -9.87 2.32
N GLY A 36 2.91 -10.28 2.89
CA GLY A 36 1.80 -9.36 3.14
C GLY A 36 1.31 -8.72 1.85
N ARG A 37 1.37 -7.38 1.76
CA ARG A 37 0.98 -6.61 0.56
C ARG A 37 2.09 -6.48 -0.49
N ILE A 38 3.22 -7.18 -0.34
CA ILE A 38 4.26 -7.32 -1.35
C ILE A 38 4.09 -8.70 -1.98
N ASP A 39 3.61 -8.73 -3.21
CA ASP A 39 3.41 -9.97 -3.95
C ASP A 39 3.68 -9.74 -5.44
N THR A 40 4.47 -10.62 -6.03
CA THR A 40 4.79 -10.64 -7.45
C THR A 40 4.12 -11.83 -8.09
N TYR A 41 3.14 -11.60 -8.94
CA TYR A 41 2.51 -12.63 -9.74
C TYR A 41 3.49 -13.21 -10.77
N LYS A 42 3.58 -14.55 -10.82
CA LYS A 42 4.38 -15.28 -11.81
C LYS A 42 3.62 -16.52 -12.24
N LYS A 43 3.16 -16.53 -13.47
CA LYS A 43 2.47 -17.68 -14.06
C LYS A 43 2.57 -17.61 -15.59
N GLU A 44 2.72 -18.75 -16.25
CA GLU A 44 2.68 -18.89 -17.71
C GLU A 44 3.68 -17.96 -18.46
N GLY A 45 4.85 -17.70 -17.84
CA GLY A 45 5.86 -16.79 -18.40
C GLY A 45 5.57 -15.29 -18.19
N TYR A 46 4.45 -14.95 -17.60
CA TYR A 46 4.08 -13.57 -17.25
C TYR A 46 4.54 -13.23 -15.84
N LYS A 47 4.88 -11.95 -15.65
CA LYS A 47 5.32 -11.41 -14.35
C LYS A 47 4.89 -9.96 -14.20
N TRP A 48 4.31 -9.62 -13.05
CA TRP A 48 4.00 -8.25 -12.62
C TRP A 48 3.78 -8.16 -11.10
N GLU A 49 3.75 -6.95 -10.56
CA GLU A 49 3.47 -6.73 -9.15
C GLU A 49 1.96 -6.71 -8.88
N SER A 50 1.45 -7.69 -8.15
CA SER A 50 0.04 -7.72 -7.74
C SER A 50 -0.28 -6.77 -6.58
N GLY A 51 0.72 -6.48 -5.74
CA GLY A 51 0.67 -5.57 -4.59
C GLY A 51 1.56 -4.33 -4.77
N ALA A 52 2.39 -4.02 -3.76
CA ALA A 52 3.36 -2.93 -3.84
C ALA A 52 4.30 -3.12 -5.04
N GLY A 53 4.57 -2.05 -5.79
CA GLY A 53 5.32 -2.18 -7.04
C GLY A 53 6.27 -1.02 -7.35
N ARG A 54 6.24 0.08 -6.57
CA ARG A 54 7.09 1.24 -6.80
C ARG A 54 7.95 1.56 -5.58
N ILE A 55 9.16 2.00 -5.83
CA ILE A 55 10.11 2.48 -4.83
C ILE A 55 10.58 3.85 -5.25
N SER A 56 10.58 4.82 -4.33
CA SER A 56 11.22 6.11 -4.55
C SER A 56 12.66 6.06 -4.02
N LYS A 57 13.56 6.84 -4.61
CA LYS A 57 14.92 7.01 -4.10
C LYS A 57 14.96 7.62 -2.69
N ALA A 58 13.95 8.40 -2.34
CA ALA A 58 13.76 8.92 -0.98
C ALA A 58 13.33 7.85 0.04
N HIS A 59 13.01 6.64 -0.39
CA HIS A 59 12.75 5.50 0.49
C HIS A 59 14.06 4.87 0.96
N THR A 60 14.76 5.56 1.86
CA THR A 60 16.17 5.27 2.21
C THR A 60 16.37 3.90 2.83
N ILE A 61 15.42 3.44 3.66
CA ILE A 61 15.53 2.12 4.30
C ILE A 61 15.25 1.02 3.27
N ILE A 62 14.21 1.17 2.44
CA ILE A 62 13.90 0.21 1.38
C ILE A 62 15.03 0.15 0.36
N MET A 63 15.58 1.29 -0.08
CA MET A 63 16.73 1.33 -0.96
C MET A 63 17.95 0.63 -0.37
N GLY A 64 18.19 0.81 0.93
CA GLY A 64 19.23 0.11 1.68
C GLY A 64 19.00 -1.41 1.71
N LEU A 65 17.75 -1.86 1.89
CA LEU A 65 17.39 -3.28 1.84
C LEU A 65 17.54 -3.87 0.43
N MET A 66 17.12 -3.15 -0.62
CA MET A 66 17.32 -3.58 -2.01
C MET A 66 18.80 -3.78 -2.32
N LYS A 67 19.65 -2.84 -1.93
CA LYS A 67 21.11 -2.95 -2.06
C LYS A 67 21.69 -4.11 -1.24
N LYS A 68 21.30 -4.23 0.04
CA LYS A 68 21.80 -5.29 0.95
C LYS A 68 21.52 -6.70 0.43
N TYR A 69 20.37 -6.89 -0.22
CA TYR A 69 19.94 -8.19 -0.72
C TYR A 69 20.09 -8.36 -2.24
N ASP A 70 20.92 -7.52 -2.88
CA ASP A 70 21.26 -7.58 -4.31
C ASP A 70 20.02 -7.64 -5.22
N GLN A 71 19.01 -6.78 -4.92
CA GLN A 71 17.80 -6.69 -5.72
C GLN A 71 17.91 -5.53 -6.73
N PRO A 72 18.10 -5.81 -8.04
CA PRO A 72 18.28 -4.77 -9.03
C PRO A 72 16.99 -3.96 -9.26
N LEU A 73 17.17 -2.67 -9.53
CA LEU A 73 16.11 -1.71 -9.79
C LEU A 73 16.19 -1.19 -11.22
N ALA A 74 15.04 -0.98 -11.84
CA ALA A 74 14.91 -0.28 -13.11
C ALA A 74 14.07 1.01 -12.91
N PRO A 75 14.44 2.12 -13.56
CA PRO A 75 13.67 3.36 -13.47
C PRO A 75 12.32 3.22 -14.18
N ILE A 76 11.32 3.93 -13.68
CA ILE A 76 10.00 4.08 -14.31
C ILE A 76 10.02 5.39 -15.10
N SER A 77 9.53 5.38 -16.36
CA SER A 77 9.34 6.62 -17.14
C SER A 77 8.52 7.65 -16.35
N LYS A 78 8.88 8.91 -16.47
CA LYS A 78 8.13 10.05 -15.88
C LYS A 78 6.90 10.42 -16.72
N ASP A 79 6.84 9.98 -17.99
CA ASP A 79 5.76 10.35 -18.91
C ASP A 79 4.40 9.88 -18.39
N LEU A 80 3.52 10.83 -18.20
CA LEU A 80 2.17 10.61 -17.72
C LEU A 80 1.19 11.38 -18.60
N GLY A 81 0.30 10.62 -19.24
CA GLY A 81 -0.80 11.15 -20.04
C GLY A 81 -2.10 11.25 -19.25
N TYR A 82 -3.03 12.01 -19.79
CA TYR A 82 -4.41 12.08 -19.35
C TYR A 82 -5.35 11.87 -20.53
N LYS A 83 -6.38 11.07 -20.33
CA LYS A 83 -7.44 10.86 -21.34
C LYS A 83 -8.80 11.02 -20.69
N ARG A 84 -9.59 11.99 -21.21
CA ARG A 84 -10.89 12.36 -20.65
C ARG A 84 -11.98 11.36 -21.06
N ASP A 85 -12.06 11.07 -22.35
CA ASP A 85 -13.09 10.22 -22.99
C ASP A 85 -12.57 9.65 -24.31
N GLY A 86 -13.42 8.90 -25.04
CA GLY A 86 -13.06 8.27 -26.32
C GLY A 86 -12.65 9.27 -27.39
N ASP A 87 -13.31 10.41 -27.47
CA ASP A 87 -13.11 11.41 -28.52
C ASP A 87 -11.93 12.34 -28.21
N SER A 88 -11.49 12.44 -26.96
CA SER A 88 -10.36 13.28 -26.58
C SER A 88 -9.01 12.64 -26.97
N PRO A 89 -8.00 13.43 -27.32
CA PRO A 89 -6.63 12.92 -27.47
C PRO A 89 -6.04 12.52 -26.11
N ILE A 90 -4.93 11.78 -26.12
CA ILE A 90 -4.07 11.64 -24.94
C ILE A 90 -3.26 12.93 -24.84
N GLU A 91 -3.47 13.68 -23.78
CA GLU A 91 -2.75 14.93 -23.49
C GLU A 91 -1.78 14.74 -22.31
N PRO A 92 -0.75 15.61 -22.15
CA PRO A 92 0.08 15.59 -20.96
C PRO A 92 -0.77 15.73 -19.69
N ASN A 93 -0.45 14.94 -18.67
CA ASN A 93 -1.14 15.06 -17.39
C ASN A 93 -0.60 16.29 -16.62
N LEU A 94 -1.43 17.30 -16.46
CA LEU A 94 -1.07 18.57 -15.83
C LEU A 94 -1.30 18.58 -14.31
N PHE A 95 -1.54 17.43 -13.67
CA PHE A 95 -1.78 17.39 -12.22
C PHE A 95 -0.59 17.96 -11.44
N GLU A 96 0.62 17.44 -11.68
CA GLU A 96 1.83 17.88 -10.97
C GLU A 96 2.20 19.33 -11.26
N THR A 97 2.02 19.78 -12.51
CA THR A 97 2.30 21.16 -12.93
C THR A 97 1.38 22.18 -12.26
N ASN A 98 0.15 21.79 -11.98
CA ASN A 98 -0.87 22.68 -11.43
C ASN A 98 -1.09 22.48 -9.90
N ILE A 99 -0.24 21.68 -9.24
CA ILE A 99 -0.33 21.44 -7.79
C ILE A 99 -0.35 22.76 -7.01
N GLN A 100 0.55 23.70 -7.34
CA GLN A 100 0.61 25.00 -6.67
C GLN A 100 -0.70 25.76 -6.84
N THR A 101 -1.20 25.91 -8.07
CA THR A 101 -2.44 26.64 -8.35
C THR A 101 -3.64 26.09 -7.54
N PHE A 102 -3.75 24.78 -7.42
CA PHE A 102 -4.91 24.16 -6.75
C PHE A 102 -4.74 23.98 -5.25
N PHE A 103 -3.52 23.75 -4.76
CA PHE A 103 -3.30 23.47 -3.34
C PHE A 103 -2.68 24.63 -2.55
N GLU A 104 -2.02 25.59 -3.20
CA GLU A 104 -1.46 26.74 -2.49
C GLU A 104 -2.51 27.55 -1.70
N PRO A 105 -3.73 27.82 -2.23
CA PRO A 105 -4.76 28.51 -1.46
C PRO A 105 -5.16 27.77 -0.17
N LEU A 106 -4.97 26.44 -0.11
CA LEU A 106 -5.26 25.63 1.07
C LEU A 106 -4.26 25.88 2.20
N ASN A 107 -3.01 26.26 1.87
CA ASN A 107 -1.97 26.51 2.87
C ASN A 107 -2.27 27.70 3.80
N SER A 108 -3.16 28.60 3.39
CA SER A 108 -3.62 29.73 4.21
C SER A 108 -4.77 29.40 5.15
N LEU A 109 -5.32 28.18 5.07
CA LEU A 109 -6.43 27.76 5.93
C LEU A 109 -5.94 27.43 7.34
N ASP A 110 -6.84 27.64 8.31
CA ASP A 110 -6.60 27.24 9.69
C ASP A 110 -6.29 25.73 9.78
N SER A 111 -5.32 25.38 10.61
CA SER A 111 -4.88 24.00 10.80
C SER A 111 -6.01 23.05 11.21
N LYS A 112 -7.00 23.52 11.98
CA LYS A 112 -8.18 22.72 12.33
C LYS A 112 -9.08 22.46 11.13
N VAL A 113 -9.18 23.40 10.19
CA VAL A 113 -9.94 23.20 8.95
C VAL A 113 -9.27 22.12 8.12
N LEU A 114 -7.94 22.20 7.95
CA LEU A 114 -7.15 21.19 7.24
C LEU A 114 -7.28 19.80 7.89
N ALA A 115 -7.14 19.74 9.21
CA ALA A 115 -7.23 18.50 9.97
C ALA A 115 -8.61 17.82 9.88
N ASN A 116 -9.68 18.57 9.76
CA ASN A 116 -11.06 18.08 9.76
C ASN A 116 -11.69 17.93 8.37
N SER A 117 -10.90 18.07 7.32
CA SER A 117 -11.38 18.00 5.92
C SER A 117 -10.52 17.09 5.08
N THR A 118 -11.02 16.69 3.92
CA THR A 118 -10.25 16.08 2.83
C THR A 118 -9.81 17.13 1.82
N LEU A 119 -8.82 16.83 0.99
CA LEU A 119 -8.41 17.74 -0.09
C LEU A 119 -9.55 18.00 -1.07
N LYS A 120 -10.35 16.99 -1.39
CA LYS A 120 -11.50 17.13 -2.28
C LYS A 120 -12.52 18.11 -1.75
N GLU A 121 -12.88 18.03 -0.46
CA GLU A 121 -13.83 18.94 0.17
C GLU A 121 -13.34 20.39 0.11
N LEU A 122 -12.07 20.63 0.43
CA LEU A 122 -11.46 21.96 0.41
C LEU A 122 -11.30 22.52 -1.00
N CYS A 123 -10.81 21.72 -1.94
CA CYS A 123 -10.74 22.14 -3.35
C CYS A 123 -12.12 22.48 -3.91
N THR A 124 -13.14 21.67 -3.60
CA THR A 124 -14.52 21.93 -4.02
C THR A 124 -15.05 23.26 -3.46
N LYS A 125 -14.71 23.57 -2.20
CA LYS A 125 -15.12 24.82 -1.54
C LYS A 125 -14.43 26.04 -2.13
N ILE A 126 -13.16 25.94 -2.51
CA ILE A 126 -12.34 27.08 -2.98
C ILE A 126 -12.52 27.31 -4.49
N HIS A 127 -12.42 26.26 -5.29
CA HIS A 127 -12.42 26.36 -6.76
C HIS A 127 -13.78 26.05 -7.41
N GLY A 128 -14.77 25.63 -6.60
CA GLY A 128 -16.04 25.13 -7.12
C GLY A 128 -15.95 23.64 -7.55
N LYS A 129 -17.13 22.99 -7.59
CA LYS A 129 -17.21 21.53 -7.84
C LYS A 129 -16.63 21.11 -9.18
N LYS A 130 -16.93 21.86 -10.25
CA LYS A 130 -16.51 21.50 -11.62
C LYS A 130 -15.00 21.51 -11.76
N ASP A 131 -14.35 22.59 -11.35
CA ASP A 131 -12.91 22.76 -11.51
C ASP A 131 -12.12 21.83 -10.58
N ALA A 132 -12.59 21.64 -9.34
CA ALA A 132 -12.00 20.69 -8.42
C ALA A 132 -12.08 19.24 -8.95
N GLU A 133 -13.23 18.81 -9.47
CA GLU A 133 -13.38 17.47 -10.04
C GLU A 133 -12.51 17.29 -11.29
N GLU A 134 -12.45 18.28 -12.18
CA GLU A 134 -11.64 18.20 -13.39
C GLU A 134 -10.14 18.10 -13.08
N TYR A 135 -9.66 18.84 -12.08
CA TYR A 135 -8.27 18.77 -11.63
C TYR A 135 -7.97 17.45 -10.91
N LEU A 136 -8.78 17.09 -9.91
CA LEU A 136 -8.54 15.90 -9.09
C LEU A 136 -8.73 14.59 -9.89
N ASP A 137 -9.49 14.60 -10.98
CA ASP A 137 -9.61 13.46 -11.90
C ASP A 137 -8.29 13.13 -12.62
N ARG A 138 -7.36 14.07 -12.68
CA ARG A 138 -6.01 13.86 -13.25
C ARG A 138 -5.08 13.09 -12.31
N PHE A 139 -5.46 12.94 -11.03
CA PHE A 139 -4.70 12.15 -10.06
C PHE A 139 -5.21 10.70 -10.02
N PRO A 140 -4.32 9.69 -10.10
CA PRO A 140 -4.75 8.30 -10.26
C PRO A 140 -5.38 7.69 -8.99
N TYR A 141 -5.09 8.22 -7.79
CA TYR A 141 -5.49 7.61 -6.52
C TYR A 141 -6.54 8.44 -5.80
N ARG A 142 -7.74 7.88 -5.66
CA ARG A 142 -8.88 8.57 -5.03
C ARG A 142 -8.71 8.74 -3.53
N ALA A 143 -8.20 7.72 -2.86
CA ALA A 143 -8.13 7.74 -1.41
C ALA A 143 -7.23 8.85 -0.84
N GLU A 144 -6.16 9.21 -1.55
CA GLU A 144 -5.25 10.30 -1.11
C GLU A 144 -5.93 11.67 -1.12
N VAL A 145 -6.96 11.87 -1.95
CA VAL A 145 -7.67 13.17 -2.06
C VAL A 145 -9.07 13.14 -1.45
N GLU A 146 -9.71 11.96 -1.32
CA GLU A 146 -11.09 11.83 -0.86
C GLU A 146 -11.22 11.23 0.55
N VAL A 147 -10.16 10.65 1.11
CA VAL A 147 -10.18 9.92 2.38
C VAL A 147 -9.16 10.46 3.37
N LEU A 148 -7.92 10.66 2.91
CA LEU A 148 -6.84 11.20 3.73
C LEU A 148 -7.18 12.63 4.19
N ARG A 149 -6.89 12.92 5.45
CA ARG A 149 -7.03 14.29 5.99
C ARG A 149 -6.13 15.27 5.22
N ALA A 150 -6.62 16.47 5.01
CA ALA A 150 -6.02 17.41 4.05
C ALA A 150 -4.62 17.90 4.45
N ASP A 151 -4.33 18.09 5.72
CA ASP A 151 -3.00 18.48 6.18
C ASP A 151 -1.91 17.48 5.79
N LEU A 152 -2.16 16.19 6.01
CA LEU A 152 -1.26 15.12 5.57
C LEU A 152 -1.25 14.97 4.05
N GLY A 153 -2.39 15.16 3.38
CA GLY A 153 -2.48 15.15 1.92
C GLY A 153 -1.60 16.23 1.29
N LEU A 154 -1.66 17.47 1.79
CA LEU A 154 -0.80 18.57 1.33
C LEU A 154 0.69 18.25 1.50
N GLU A 155 1.09 17.65 2.64
CA GLU A 155 2.47 17.21 2.86
C GLU A 155 2.91 16.12 1.87
N VAL A 156 2.03 15.17 1.55
CA VAL A 156 2.30 14.13 0.53
C VAL A 156 2.54 14.76 -0.84
N PHE A 157 1.70 15.70 -1.27
CA PHE A 157 1.83 16.33 -2.58
C PHE A 157 2.99 17.30 -2.66
N LYS A 158 3.28 18.07 -1.60
CA LYS A 158 4.46 18.93 -1.52
C LYS A 158 5.75 18.11 -1.66
N LYS A 159 5.91 17.08 -0.87
CA LYS A 159 7.06 16.16 -0.94
C LYS A 159 7.09 15.37 -2.24
N GLY A 160 5.93 14.95 -2.75
CA GLY A 160 5.80 14.25 -4.02
C GLY A 160 6.27 15.08 -5.20
N ALA A 161 5.90 16.36 -5.27
CA ALA A 161 6.36 17.29 -6.29
C ALA A 161 7.87 17.53 -6.22
N GLU A 162 8.42 17.71 -5.02
CA GLU A 162 9.86 17.82 -4.79
C GLU A 162 10.60 16.55 -5.25
N MET A 163 10.08 15.35 -4.91
CA MET A 163 10.68 14.06 -5.25
C MET A 163 10.57 13.73 -6.75
N ALA A 164 9.46 14.04 -7.39
CA ALA A 164 9.25 13.83 -8.83
C ALA A 164 10.20 14.70 -9.66
N SER A 165 10.54 15.91 -9.19
CA SER A 165 11.49 16.79 -9.86
C SER A 165 12.92 16.25 -9.84
N TYR A 166 13.31 15.50 -8.81
CA TYR A 166 14.71 15.12 -8.61
C TYR A 166 15.08 13.71 -9.12
N GLU A 167 14.30 12.64 -8.90
CA GLU A 167 14.87 11.30 -9.07
C GLU A 167 13.93 10.17 -9.54
N GLY A 168 12.62 10.39 -9.60
CA GLY A 168 11.66 9.41 -10.12
C GLY A 168 11.42 8.17 -9.23
N TYR A 169 10.78 7.19 -9.81
CA TYR A 169 10.44 5.94 -9.18
C TYR A 169 11.12 4.76 -9.87
N PHE A 170 11.27 3.67 -9.13
CA PHE A 170 11.88 2.42 -9.58
C PHE A 170 10.95 1.24 -9.37
N VAL A 171 11.14 0.20 -10.17
CA VAL A 171 10.57 -1.14 -9.99
C VAL A 171 11.68 -2.16 -9.75
N ALA A 172 11.37 -3.21 -9.00
CA ALA A 172 12.28 -4.34 -8.82
C ALA A 172 12.33 -5.19 -10.10
N VAL A 173 13.50 -5.31 -10.73
CA VAL A 173 13.67 -6.06 -12.00
C VAL A 173 13.21 -7.51 -11.88
N ASN A 174 13.52 -8.17 -10.75
CA ASN A 174 13.18 -9.58 -10.52
C ASN A 174 11.83 -9.79 -9.81
N GLY A 175 11.11 -8.70 -9.57
CA GLY A 175 9.90 -8.67 -8.76
C GLY A 175 10.21 -8.43 -7.28
N LEU A 176 9.37 -7.61 -6.65
CA LEU A 176 9.60 -7.11 -5.30
C LEU A 176 9.50 -8.21 -4.23
N HIS A 177 8.75 -9.28 -4.49
CA HIS A 177 8.66 -10.42 -3.59
C HIS A 177 10.02 -11.12 -3.37
N LYS A 178 10.99 -10.95 -4.30
CA LYS A 178 12.36 -11.46 -4.14
C LYS A 178 13.10 -10.83 -2.95
N LEU A 179 12.79 -9.58 -2.60
CA LEU A 179 13.29 -8.97 -1.37
C LEU A 179 12.79 -9.73 -0.13
N ILE A 180 11.51 -10.08 -0.10
CA ILE A 180 10.91 -10.83 1.01
C ILE A 180 11.53 -12.23 1.14
N GLU A 181 11.68 -12.93 0.01
CA GLU A 181 12.36 -14.24 -0.01
C GLU A 181 13.80 -14.16 0.54
N ALA A 182 14.54 -13.11 0.19
CA ALA A 182 15.90 -12.90 0.67
C ALA A 182 15.93 -12.58 2.18
N MET A 183 15.02 -11.74 2.65
CA MET A 183 14.89 -11.42 4.08
C MET A 183 14.48 -12.66 4.89
N GLN A 184 13.56 -13.48 4.37
CA GLN A 184 13.17 -14.76 4.99
C GLN A 184 14.35 -15.72 5.13
N LYS A 185 15.14 -15.89 4.05
CA LYS A 185 16.35 -16.74 4.08
C LYS A 185 17.37 -16.25 5.10
N ASP A 186 17.61 -14.93 5.14
CA ASP A 186 18.54 -14.32 6.11
C ASP A 186 18.04 -14.51 7.55
N PHE A 187 16.72 -14.35 7.78
CA PHE A 187 16.11 -14.58 9.09
C PHE A 187 16.28 -16.01 9.60
N ILE A 188 15.99 -17.01 8.74
CA ILE A 188 16.14 -18.43 9.08
C ILE A 188 17.62 -18.77 9.29
N LYS A 189 18.51 -18.31 8.39
CA LYS A 189 19.97 -18.54 8.51
C LYS A 189 20.56 -18.02 9.83
N LYS A 190 19.99 -16.92 10.36
CA LYS A 190 20.41 -16.34 11.65
C LYS A 190 19.73 -16.97 12.86
N GLY A 191 19.03 -18.09 12.70
CA GLY A 191 18.40 -18.84 13.79
C GLY A 191 16.99 -18.37 14.17
N GLY A 192 16.37 -17.50 13.38
CA GLY A 192 14.96 -17.13 13.56
C GLY A 192 14.02 -18.28 13.17
N LYS A 193 12.94 -18.45 13.91
CA LYS A 193 11.91 -19.47 13.65
C LYS A 193 10.69 -18.83 12.99
N LEU A 194 10.35 -19.28 11.77
CA LEU A 194 9.15 -18.87 11.04
C LEU A 194 8.03 -19.89 11.22
N LEU A 195 6.86 -19.43 11.61
CA LEU A 195 5.62 -20.22 11.72
C LEU A 195 4.55 -19.61 10.80
N THR A 196 4.26 -20.28 9.69
CA THR A 196 3.16 -19.92 8.78
C THR A 196 1.85 -20.61 9.18
N ASN A 197 0.72 -20.15 8.66
CA ASN A 197 -0.64 -20.60 9.03
C ASN A 197 -0.98 -20.38 10.52
N HIS A 198 -0.34 -19.42 11.18
CA HIS A 198 -0.56 -19.09 12.59
C HIS A 198 -1.26 -17.73 12.70
N THR A 199 -2.57 -17.74 12.92
CA THR A 199 -3.39 -16.53 13.05
C THR A 199 -3.47 -16.13 14.51
N LEU A 200 -2.93 -14.97 14.88
CA LEU A 200 -3.12 -14.38 16.22
C LEU A 200 -4.59 -14.03 16.41
N VAL A 201 -5.20 -14.54 17.48
CA VAL A 201 -6.61 -14.30 17.80
C VAL A 201 -6.81 -13.63 19.15
N ASP A 202 -5.84 -13.72 20.05
CA ASP A 202 -5.90 -13.05 21.35
C ASP A 202 -4.52 -12.90 21.99
N ILE A 203 -4.42 -11.95 22.92
CA ILE A 203 -3.25 -11.69 23.76
C ILE A 203 -3.73 -11.52 25.20
N VAL A 204 -3.00 -12.10 26.13
CA VAL A 204 -3.22 -11.87 27.57
C VAL A 204 -1.88 -11.47 28.20
N ASP A 205 -1.84 -10.30 28.81
CA ASP A 205 -0.71 -9.85 29.63
C ASP A 205 -0.81 -10.53 31.01
N LYS A 206 0.22 -11.31 31.34
CA LYS A 206 0.36 -12.02 32.64
C LYS A 206 1.33 -11.29 33.57
N LYS A 207 1.69 -10.03 33.28
CA LYS A 207 2.71 -9.21 33.96
C LYS A 207 4.14 -9.71 33.77
N ASP A 208 4.43 -10.97 34.08
CA ASP A 208 5.76 -11.57 33.94
C ASP A 208 6.04 -12.06 32.51
N TYR A 209 5.02 -12.30 31.73
CA TYR A 209 5.10 -12.76 30.35
C TYR A 209 3.80 -12.45 29.57
N ILE A 210 3.92 -12.40 28.26
CA ILE A 210 2.78 -12.29 27.35
C ILE A 210 2.36 -13.70 26.88
N GLU A 211 1.07 -14.00 27.02
CA GLU A 211 0.45 -15.20 26.48
C GLU A 211 -0.28 -14.84 25.19
N SER A 212 0.16 -15.42 24.09
CA SER A 212 -0.42 -15.18 22.75
C SER A 212 -1.14 -16.41 22.27
N LYS A 213 -2.39 -16.24 21.86
CA LYS A 213 -3.27 -17.30 21.37
C LYS A 213 -3.32 -17.30 19.85
N PHE A 214 -2.92 -18.39 19.24
CA PHE A 214 -2.91 -18.56 17.79
C PHE A 214 -3.86 -19.68 17.35
N LEU A 215 -4.48 -19.50 16.18
CA LEU A 215 -5.15 -20.58 15.45
C LEU A 215 -4.19 -21.16 14.40
N PHE A 216 -4.08 -22.50 14.38
CA PHE A 216 -3.41 -23.30 13.38
C PHE A 216 -4.39 -24.37 12.86
N GLY A 217 -5.02 -24.11 11.72
CA GLY A 217 -6.19 -24.87 11.30
C GLY A 217 -7.32 -24.75 12.32
N SER A 218 -7.82 -25.88 12.82
CA SER A 218 -8.84 -25.93 13.89
C SER A 218 -8.27 -25.91 15.32
N LYS A 219 -6.94 -25.97 15.46
CA LYS A 219 -6.29 -26.06 16.77
C LYS A 219 -5.95 -24.69 17.30
N THR A 220 -6.15 -24.50 18.61
CA THR A 220 -5.67 -23.34 19.34
C THR A 220 -4.32 -23.67 19.96
N LEU A 221 -3.34 -22.79 19.75
CA LEU A 221 -2.00 -22.86 20.31
C LEU A 221 -1.77 -21.65 21.21
N ILE A 222 -1.23 -21.87 22.38
CA ILE A 222 -0.82 -20.82 23.31
C ILE A 222 0.69 -20.77 23.33
N MET A 223 1.25 -19.58 23.10
CA MET A 223 2.69 -19.34 23.18
C MET A 223 2.99 -18.24 24.21
N LYS A 224 4.01 -18.49 25.03
CA LYS A 224 4.50 -17.53 26.03
C LYS A 224 5.72 -16.81 25.50
N SER A 225 5.82 -15.51 25.73
CA SER A 225 6.97 -14.69 25.34
C SER A 225 7.21 -13.56 26.34
N GLU A 226 8.40 -13.02 26.38
CA GLU A 226 8.71 -11.80 27.16
C GLU A 226 8.01 -10.58 26.54
N LYS A 227 8.02 -10.52 25.21
CA LYS A 227 7.45 -9.41 24.45
C LYS A 227 6.78 -9.95 23.19
N ILE A 228 5.78 -9.21 22.68
CA ILE A 228 5.19 -9.44 21.38
C ILE A 228 5.20 -8.14 20.57
N ILE A 229 5.55 -8.23 19.28
CA ILE A 229 5.52 -7.10 18.36
C ILE A 229 4.56 -7.44 17.21
N CYS A 230 3.51 -6.65 17.07
CA CYS A 230 2.46 -6.84 16.07
C CYS A 230 2.73 -5.97 14.84
N ALA A 231 3.14 -6.59 13.74
CA ALA A 231 3.41 -5.97 12.43
C ALA A 231 2.30 -6.28 11.43
N MET A 232 1.05 -5.95 11.81
CA MET A 232 -0.16 -6.25 11.07
C MET A 232 -0.84 -4.99 10.57
N GLU A 233 -1.79 -5.11 9.65
CA GLU A 233 -2.65 -3.99 9.21
C GLU A 233 -3.75 -3.67 10.25
N SER A 234 -4.29 -2.43 10.21
CA SER A 234 -5.21 -1.91 11.22
C SER A 234 -6.49 -2.75 11.41
N GLU A 235 -7.03 -3.36 10.35
CA GLU A 235 -8.25 -4.18 10.43
C GLU A 235 -8.03 -5.52 11.14
N SER A 236 -6.78 -6.00 11.20
CA SER A 236 -6.44 -7.18 12.02
C SER A 236 -6.47 -6.86 13.51
N PHE A 237 -6.01 -5.69 13.92
CA PHE A 237 -6.08 -5.26 15.33
C PHE A 237 -7.52 -5.19 15.83
N LYS A 238 -8.47 -4.67 15.02
CA LYS A 238 -9.90 -4.56 15.37
C LYS A 238 -10.56 -5.89 15.69
N LYS A 239 -9.97 -7.01 15.27
CA LYS A 239 -10.51 -8.38 15.49
C LYS A 239 -9.98 -9.07 16.73
N ILE A 240 -8.98 -8.51 17.40
CA ILE A 240 -8.30 -9.11 18.55
C ILE A 240 -8.79 -8.40 19.81
N PRO A 241 -9.42 -9.12 20.76
CA PRO A 241 -10.03 -8.53 21.95
C PRO A 241 -9.08 -7.65 22.76
N PHE A 242 -7.81 -8.01 22.86
CA PHE A 242 -6.78 -7.22 23.54
C PHE A 242 -6.71 -5.76 23.04
N PHE A 243 -6.95 -5.53 21.74
CA PHE A 243 -6.86 -4.19 21.14
C PHE A 243 -8.18 -3.42 21.13
N LYS A 244 -9.23 -3.89 21.82
CA LYS A 244 -10.54 -3.23 21.87
C LYS A 244 -10.44 -1.75 22.29
N GLU A 245 -9.58 -1.46 23.24
CA GLU A 245 -9.37 -0.10 23.77
C GLU A 245 -8.24 0.68 23.05
N PHE A 246 -7.74 0.16 21.92
CA PHE A 246 -6.72 0.85 21.14
C PHE A 246 -7.36 2.01 20.35
N LYS A 247 -7.43 3.18 21.01
CA LYS A 247 -8.21 4.34 20.54
C LYS A 247 -7.76 4.89 19.20
N THR A 248 -6.47 4.80 18.86
CA THR A 248 -5.93 5.27 17.58
C THR A 248 -6.58 4.60 16.37
N LEU A 249 -7.08 3.36 16.50
CA LEU A 249 -7.74 2.62 15.42
C LEU A 249 -8.99 3.32 14.84
N LYS A 250 -9.66 4.18 15.61
CA LYS A 250 -10.84 4.94 15.15
C LYS A 250 -10.48 6.03 14.13
N TYR A 251 -9.22 6.45 14.10
CA TYR A 251 -8.71 7.47 13.18
C TYR A 251 -8.22 6.90 11.86
N LEU A 252 -8.26 5.58 11.71
CA LEU A 252 -7.72 4.86 10.56
C LEU A 252 -8.81 4.18 9.75
N ARG A 253 -8.68 4.26 8.42
CA ARG A 253 -9.49 3.50 7.48
C ARG A 253 -8.61 2.86 6.42
N MET A 254 -8.88 1.58 6.13
CA MET A 254 -8.25 0.90 5.01
C MET A 254 -9.16 0.95 3.79
N GLU A 255 -8.59 1.38 2.69
CA GLU A 255 -9.27 1.44 1.40
C GLU A 255 -8.92 0.22 0.54
N PRO A 256 -9.90 -0.32 -0.21
CA PRO A 256 -9.63 -1.42 -1.12
C PRO A 256 -8.85 -0.94 -2.34
N LEU A 257 -8.07 -1.86 -2.93
CA LEU A 257 -7.38 -1.67 -4.20
C LEU A 257 -7.72 -2.80 -5.15
N LEU A 258 -7.85 -2.49 -6.44
CA LEU A 258 -7.97 -3.48 -7.49
C LEU A 258 -7.01 -3.15 -8.63
N ARG A 259 -6.16 -4.09 -8.95
CA ARG A 259 -5.30 -4.05 -10.13
C ARG A 259 -5.72 -5.13 -11.10
N THR A 260 -5.85 -4.78 -12.36
CA THR A 260 -6.17 -5.73 -13.41
C THR A 260 -5.12 -5.67 -14.51
N TYR A 261 -4.71 -6.84 -14.95
CA TYR A 261 -3.68 -7.00 -15.96
C TYR A 261 -4.24 -7.77 -17.15
N ALA A 262 -3.84 -7.34 -18.34
CA ALA A 262 -4.14 -8.08 -19.56
C ALA A 262 -2.87 -8.29 -20.39
N VAL A 263 -2.85 -9.38 -21.13
CA VAL A 263 -1.81 -9.72 -22.08
C VAL A 263 -2.43 -9.75 -23.47
N TYR A 264 -1.78 -9.11 -24.41
CA TYR A 264 -2.20 -9.01 -25.82
C TYR A 264 -1.15 -9.63 -26.72
N ASP A 265 -1.56 -10.30 -27.79
CA ASP A 265 -0.62 -10.85 -28.78
C ASP A 265 0.16 -9.74 -29.50
N LYS A 266 -0.47 -8.58 -29.69
CA LYS A 266 0.17 -7.37 -30.21
C LYS A 266 0.00 -6.22 -29.22
N PRO A 267 1.08 -5.55 -28.81
CA PRO A 267 1.02 -4.44 -27.87
C PRO A 267 0.46 -3.18 -28.55
N TRP A 268 -0.87 -3.06 -28.61
CA TRP A 268 -1.59 -1.90 -29.17
C TRP A 268 -1.22 -0.56 -28.49
N PHE A 269 -0.60 -0.64 -27.32
CA PHE A 269 -0.16 0.48 -26.48
C PHE A 269 1.34 0.79 -26.62
N SER A 270 2.03 0.32 -27.67
CA SER A 270 3.50 0.43 -27.79
C SER A 270 4.04 1.88 -27.69
N GLU A 271 3.24 2.86 -28.09
CA GLU A 271 3.60 4.29 -28.05
C GLU A 271 2.91 5.05 -26.90
N TYR A 272 2.17 4.35 -26.04
CA TYR A 272 1.44 5.02 -24.98
C TYR A 272 2.31 5.18 -23.72
N PRO A 273 2.28 6.37 -23.08
CA PRO A 273 2.82 6.54 -21.74
C PRO A 273 1.91 5.84 -20.69
N LYS A 274 2.21 5.99 -19.43
CA LYS A 274 1.22 5.76 -18.37
C LYS A 274 0.08 6.77 -18.55
N ILE A 275 -1.17 6.36 -18.38
CA ILE A 275 -2.33 7.21 -18.66
C ILE A 275 -3.29 7.19 -17.48
N VAL A 276 -3.59 8.36 -16.92
CA VAL A 276 -4.75 8.52 -16.05
C VAL A 276 -5.97 8.78 -16.93
N THR A 277 -7.07 8.09 -16.65
CA THR A 277 -8.31 8.28 -17.38
C THR A 277 -9.40 8.86 -16.48
N ARG A 278 -10.24 9.70 -17.03
CA ARG A 278 -11.51 10.04 -16.41
C ARG A 278 -12.45 8.82 -16.51
N GLY A 279 -13.01 8.40 -15.39
CA GLY A 279 -13.92 7.25 -15.38
C GLY A 279 -13.32 5.99 -14.73
N PRO A 280 -13.94 4.82 -14.94
CA PRO A 280 -13.70 3.65 -14.07
C PRO A 280 -12.34 2.98 -14.28
N ILE A 281 -11.70 3.14 -15.43
CA ILE A 281 -10.35 2.55 -15.67
C ILE A 281 -9.30 3.17 -14.75
N ARG A 282 -9.40 4.44 -14.46
CA ARG A 282 -8.52 5.27 -13.63
C ARG A 282 -7.08 5.32 -14.11
N TYR A 283 -6.34 4.25 -14.00
CA TYR A 283 -4.92 4.25 -14.31
C TYR A 283 -4.54 3.07 -15.17
N PHE A 284 -4.09 3.37 -16.39
CA PHE A 284 -3.57 2.42 -17.36
C PHE A 284 -2.05 2.53 -17.42
N LEU A 285 -1.33 1.40 -17.33
CA LEU A 285 0.12 1.36 -17.37
C LEU A 285 0.62 0.25 -18.30
N PRO A 286 1.37 0.58 -19.35
CA PRO A 286 2.21 -0.39 -20.04
C PRO A 286 3.22 -1.00 -19.07
N ILE A 287 3.37 -2.33 -19.07
CA ILE A 287 4.29 -3.05 -18.17
C ILE A 287 5.44 -3.68 -18.96
N ASP A 288 5.12 -4.40 -20.03
CA ASP A 288 6.12 -5.05 -20.87
C ASP A 288 5.62 -5.01 -22.33
N TYR A 289 6.21 -4.14 -23.11
CA TYR A 289 5.84 -3.96 -24.52
C TYR A 289 6.17 -5.21 -25.37
N ASN A 290 7.26 -5.92 -25.05
CA ASN A 290 7.66 -7.10 -25.80
C ASN A 290 6.71 -8.27 -25.60
N LYS A 291 6.15 -8.39 -24.39
CA LYS A 291 5.21 -9.45 -24.00
C LYS A 291 3.75 -9.03 -24.12
N GLY A 292 3.47 -7.81 -24.56
CA GLY A 292 2.13 -7.28 -24.67
C GLY A 292 1.41 -7.17 -23.32
N ILE A 293 2.13 -6.93 -22.21
CA ILE A 293 1.55 -6.85 -20.86
C ILE A 293 1.24 -5.41 -20.49
N ALA A 294 0.00 -5.15 -20.08
CA ALA A 294 -0.41 -3.89 -19.48
C ALA A 294 -1.19 -4.12 -18.19
N MET A 295 -1.02 -3.22 -17.21
CA MET A 295 -1.99 -3.03 -16.16
C MET A 295 -3.13 -2.19 -16.75
N VAL A 296 -4.22 -2.85 -17.07
CA VAL A 296 -5.34 -2.25 -17.84
C VAL A 296 -6.29 -1.44 -16.98
N SER A 297 -6.25 -1.61 -15.68
CA SER A 297 -6.91 -0.71 -14.72
C SER A 297 -6.24 -0.84 -13.36
N TYR A 298 -6.10 0.30 -12.68
CA TYR A 298 -5.79 0.36 -11.27
C TYR A 298 -6.76 1.35 -10.61
N THR A 299 -7.54 0.83 -9.68
CA THR A 299 -8.54 1.59 -8.94
C THR A 299 -8.33 1.43 -7.44
N ASP A 300 -8.75 2.43 -6.68
CA ASP A 300 -8.83 2.41 -5.23
C ASP A 300 -10.17 2.97 -4.75
N SER A 301 -10.43 2.83 -3.46
CA SER A 301 -11.59 3.41 -2.79
C SER A 301 -12.89 3.11 -3.54
N ARG A 302 -13.72 4.13 -3.78
CA ARG A 302 -15.04 3.98 -4.43
C ARG A 302 -15.00 3.38 -5.84
N ASP A 303 -13.95 3.69 -6.62
CA ASP A 303 -13.86 3.20 -8.00
C ASP A 303 -13.61 1.67 -8.03
N THR A 304 -13.01 1.12 -6.98
CA THR A 304 -12.85 -0.33 -6.81
C THR A 304 -14.17 -1.06 -6.55
N ILE A 305 -15.14 -0.42 -5.89
CA ILE A 305 -16.37 -1.07 -5.44
C ILE A 305 -17.14 -1.69 -6.60
N ASN A 306 -17.30 -0.96 -7.71
CA ASN A 306 -18.05 -1.41 -8.87
C ASN A 306 -17.38 -2.60 -9.56
N PHE A 307 -16.07 -2.52 -9.78
CA PHE A 307 -15.31 -3.63 -10.38
C PHE A 307 -15.25 -4.85 -9.47
N HIS A 308 -15.10 -4.64 -8.15
CA HIS A 308 -15.16 -5.74 -7.21
C HIS A 308 -16.53 -6.42 -7.18
N LYS A 309 -17.63 -5.66 -7.33
CA LYS A 309 -18.97 -6.23 -7.46
C LYS A 309 -19.06 -7.14 -8.67
N ILE A 310 -18.60 -6.70 -9.86
CA ILE A 310 -18.58 -7.53 -11.07
C ILE A 310 -17.74 -8.80 -10.84
N LEU A 311 -16.52 -8.64 -10.27
CA LEU A 311 -15.63 -9.76 -9.96
C LEU A 311 -16.27 -10.77 -9.04
N LYS A 312 -16.95 -10.31 -7.98
CA LYS A 312 -17.58 -11.17 -6.98
C LYS A 312 -18.82 -11.88 -7.52
N ASP A 313 -19.68 -11.17 -8.26
CA ASP A 313 -21.00 -11.65 -8.65
C ASP A 313 -20.94 -12.46 -9.96
N TYR A 314 -20.00 -12.14 -10.88
CA TYR A 314 -19.93 -12.71 -12.22
C TYR A 314 -18.57 -13.33 -12.58
N GLY A 315 -17.56 -13.20 -11.71
CA GLY A 315 -16.25 -13.80 -11.92
C GLY A 315 -15.26 -12.95 -12.72
N GLU A 316 -14.04 -13.48 -12.84
CA GLU A 316 -12.89 -12.77 -13.41
C GLU A 316 -13.04 -12.50 -14.92
N GLU A 317 -13.60 -13.44 -15.68
CA GLU A 317 -13.83 -13.29 -17.12
C GLU A 317 -14.82 -12.15 -17.41
N SER A 318 -15.92 -12.06 -16.67
CA SER A 318 -16.89 -10.97 -16.81
C SER A 318 -16.29 -9.61 -16.50
N LEU A 319 -15.43 -9.52 -15.47
CA LEU A 319 -14.67 -8.31 -15.18
C LEU A 319 -13.72 -7.97 -16.33
N GLY A 320 -13.00 -8.96 -16.86
CA GLY A 320 -12.08 -8.78 -17.99
C GLY A 320 -12.80 -8.22 -19.21
N ASN A 321 -13.93 -8.82 -19.60
CA ASN A 321 -14.75 -8.37 -20.71
C ASN A 321 -15.31 -6.95 -20.50
N HIS A 322 -15.75 -6.64 -19.28
CA HIS A 322 -16.22 -5.30 -18.94
C HIS A 322 -15.10 -4.25 -19.10
N ILE A 323 -13.91 -4.51 -18.56
CA ILE A 323 -12.74 -3.62 -18.69
C ILE A 323 -12.32 -3.49 -20.15
N GLN A 324 -12.29 -4.60 -20.90
CA GLN A 324 -11.98 -4.61 -22.34
C GLN A 324 -12.90 -3.69 -23.14
N ASN A 325 -14.21 -3.73 -22.86
CA ASN A 325 -15.18 -2.85 -23.51
C ASN A 325 -14.91 -1.38 -23.16
N LYS A 326 -14.58 -1.07 -21.88
CA LYS A 326 -14.20 0.30 -21.48
C LYS A 326 -12.92 0.78 -22.15
N LEU A 327 -11.95 -0.11 -22.37
CA LEU A 327 -10.74 0.24 -23.14
C LEU A 327 -11.06 0.49 -24.62
N LYS A 328 -11.94 -0.31 -25.24
CA LYS A 328 -12.40 -0.08 -26.61
C LYS A 328 -13.13 1.26 -26.75
N GLU A 329 -13.98 1.61 -25.77
CA GLU A 329 -14.64 2.92 -25.71
C GLU A 329 -13.64 4.09 -25.60
N LEU A 330 -12.57 3.92 -24.80
CA LEU A 330 -11.60 4.97 -24.55
C LEU A 330 -10.56 5.14 -25.67
N PHE A 331 -10.05 4.04 -26.22
CA PHE A 331 -8.87 4.08 -27.10
C PHE A 331 -9.19 3.70 -28.54
N GLY A 332 -10.38 3.17 -28.84
CA GLY A 332 -10.67 2.60 -30.15
C GLY A 332 -9.77 1.38 -30.43
N GLY A 333 -9.98 0.65 -31.50
CA GLY A 333 -9.05 -0.35 -32.05
C GLY A 333 -8.33 -1.33 -31.11
N VAL A 334 -8.75 -1.42 -29.84
CA VAL A 334 -8.12 -2.29 -28.81
C VAL A 334 -8.45 -3.75 -29.15
N PRO A 335 -7.44 -4.61 -29.42
CA PRO A 335 -7.66 -6.03 -29.72
C PRO A 335 -8.15 -6.77 -28.48
N ASP A 336 -8.68 -7.98 -28.65
CA ASP A 336 -9.06 -8.81 -27.53
C ASP A 336 -7.81 -9.30 -26.76
N TYR A 337 -7.94 -9.40 -25.45
CA TYR A 337 -6.86 -9.90 -24.62
C TYR A 337 -6.73 -11.44 -24.77
N LYS A 338 -5.50 -11.93 -24.68
CA LYS A 338 -5.19 -13.35 -24.61
C LYS A 338 -5.29 -13.92 -23.20
N PHE A 339 -4.93 -13.12 -22.22
CA PHE A 339 -4.94 -13.48 -20.82
C PHE A 339 -5.35 -12.27 -19.98
N PHE A 340 -6.16 -12.50 -18.97
CA PHE A 340 -6.59 -11.47 -18.03
C PHE A 340 -6.42 -11.96 -16.59
N LYS A 341 -6.01 -11.07 -15.70
CA LYS A 341 -5.89 -11.37 -14.27
C LYS A 341 -6.19 -10.16 -13.40
N SER A 342 -7.01 -10.37 -12.38
CA SER A 342 -7.34 -9.37 -11.36
C SER A 342 -6.68 -9.68 -10.01
N HIS A 343 -6.33 -8.63 -9.27
CA HIS A 343 -5.78 -8.71 -7.92
C HIS A 343 -6.53 -7.72 -7.03
N TYR A 344 -7.44 -8.24 -6.23
CA TYR A 344 -8.22 -7.46 -5.28
C TYR A 344 -7.64 -7.52 -3.88
N TRP A 345 -7.38 -6.34 -3.32
CA TRP A 345 -6.89 -6.15 -1.96
C TRP A 345 -7.97 -5.45 -1.14
N LYS A 346 -8.72 -6.21 -0.35
CA LYS A 346 -9.76 -5.66 0.53
C LYS A 346 -9.19 -4.62 1.51
N HIS A 347 -8.00 -4.85 2.00
CA HIS A 347 -7.25 -4.00 2.91
C HIS A 347 -5.96 -3.54 2.21
N GLY A 348 -6.12 -2.69 1.20
CA GLY A 348 -5.04 -2.30 0.28
C GLY A 348 -4.10 -1.27 0.89
N ALA A 349 -4.61 -0.12 1.29
CA ALA A 349 -3.83 0.96 1.89
C ALA A 349 -4.58 1.58 3.08
N THR A 350 -3.85 2.07 4.07
CA THR A 350 -4.41 2.75 5.24
C THR A 350 -4.31 4.25 5.07
N TYR A 351 -5.28 4.99 5.62
CA TYR A 351 -5.31 6.46 5.62
C TYR A 351 -5.76 7.00 6.97
N TRP A 352 -5.11 8.09 7.42
CA TRP A 352 -5.56 8.89 8.54
C TRP A 352 -6.80 9.68 8.13
N LEU A 353 -7.90 9.51 8.87
CA LEU A 353 -9.17 10.19 8.60
C LEU A 353 -9.15 11.64 9.08
N PRO A 354 -9.95 12.54 8.48
CA PRO A 354 -10.22 13.85 9.06
C PRO A 354 -10.69 13.75 10.52
N GLY A 355 -10.23 14.69 11.38
CA GLY A 355 -10.61 14.72 12.78
C GLY A 355 -9.69 15.59 13.63
N ASP A 356 -10.19 15.96 14.82
CA ASP A 356 -9.46 16.78 15.81
C ASP A 356 -8.53 15.89 16.64
N TYR A 357 -7.39 15.55 16.09
CA TYR A 357 -6.29 14.80 16.74
C TYR A 357 -4.96 15.10 16.04
N ASP A 358 -3.87 14.87 16.75
CA ASP A 358 -2.50 15.01 16.24
C ASP A 358 -2.01 13.65 15.71
N PRO A 359 -1.87 13.47 14.38
CA PRO A 359 -1.47 12.19 13.79
C PRO A 359 -0.03 11.80 14.16
N VAL A 360 0.86 12.75 14.46
CA VAL A 360 2.22 12.48 14.91
C VAL A 360 2.19 11.82 16.28
N LYS A 361 1.46 12.43 17.23
CA LYS A 361 1.29 11.87 18.58
C LYS A 361 0.57 10.52 18.55
N GLU A 362 -0.47 10.37 17.73
CA GLU A 362 -1.18 9.08 17.62
C GLU A 362 -0.30 7.99 16.98
N SER A 363 0.54 8.35 15.99
CA SER A 363 1.55 7.45 15.43
C SER A 363 2.57 7.00 16.48
N GLU A 364 3.01 7.91 17.36
CA GLU A 364 3.95 7.60 18.45
C GLU A 364 3.33 6.71 19.53
N LYS A 365 2.14 7.05 20.00
CA LYS A 365 1.38 6.25 20.96
C LYS A 365 1.09 4.84 20.44
N SER A 366 0.95 4.68 19.14
CA SER A 366 0.66 3.39 18.54
C SER A 366 1.79 2.36 18.71
N LEU A 367 3.03 2.79 18.90
CA LEU A 367 4.18 1.89 19.09
C LEU A 367 4.06 1.02 20.35
N LYS A 368 3.48 1.56 21.43
CA LYS A 368 3.17 0.84 22.66
C LYS A 368 1.81 1.32 23.18
N PRO A 369 0.70 0.77 22.66
CA PRO A 369 -0.63 1.33 22.91
C PRO A 369 -1.16 1.15 24.33
N PHE A 370 -0.52 0.26 25.09
CA PHE A 370 -0.90 -0.06 26.49
C PHE A 370 0.33 -0.12 27.38
N ASP A 371 0.13 -0.06 28.67
CA ASP A 371 1.18 -0.34 29.67
C ASP A 371 1.38 -1.86 29.79
N SER A 372 2.00 -2.43 28.77
CA SER A 372 2.28 -3.86 28.66
C SER A 372 3.48 -4.10 27.73
N GLU A 373 4.01 -5.32 27.67
CA GLU A 373 5.09 -5.70 26.77
C GLU A 373 4.56 -6.11 25.38
N VAL A 374 3.47 -5.46 24.94
CA VAL A 374 2.86 -5.58 23.61
C VAL A 374 3.16 -4.33 22.80
N TYR A 375 3.84 -4.51 21.67
CA TYR A 375 4.30 -3.44 20.78
C TYR A 375 3.66 -3.56 19.39
N VAL A 376 3.62 -2.44 18.66
CA VAL A 376 3.06 -2.37 17.31
C VAL A 376 4.07 -1.68 16.39
N ALA A 377 4.28 -2.26 15.21
CA ALA A 377 5.13 -1.69 14.15
C ALA A 377 4.48 -1.95 12.78
N SER A 378 3.63 -1.05 12.34
CA SER A 378 2.80 -1.24 11.15
C SER A 378 2.72 0.03 10.31
N GLU A 379 2.69 -0.14 8.97
CA GLU A 379 2.42 0.93 8.02
C GLU A 379 1.14 1.69 8.36
N SER A 380 0.13 1.00 8.91
CA SER A 380 -1.17 1.61 9.23
C SER A 380 -1.07 2.81 10.16
N PHE A 381 -0.06 2.86 11.02
CA PHE A 381 0.18 3.96 11.97
C PHE A 381 1.30 4.90 11.54
N SER A 382 1.88 4.70 10.36
CA SER A 382 2.92 5.58 9.81
C SER A 382 2.33 6.91 9.35
N LEU A 383 3.16 7.94 9.27
CA LEU A 383 2.85 9.19 8.55
C LEU A 383 3.14 9.06 7.04
N LYS A 384 3.79 7.98 6.62
CA LYS A 384 3.97 7.58 5.21
C LYS A 384 3.13 6.35 4.90
N GLN A 385 1.82 6.48 5.04
CA GLN A 385 0.87 5.41 4.72
C GLN A 385 0.89 5.07 3.23
N ALA A 386 0.38 3.89 2.87
CA ALA A 386 0.39 3.33 1.52
C ALA A 386 1.78 3.04 0.92
N TRP A 387 2.87 3.24 1.66
CA TRP A 387 4.24 2.98 1.22
C TRP A 387 4.96 1.96 2.11
N MET A 388 5.79 1.12 1.49
CA MET A 388 6.64 0.16 2.21
C MET A 388 7.61 0.85 3.18
N GLU A 389 8.12 2.02 2.79
CA GLU A 389 9.02 2.81 3.65
C GLU A 389 8.37 3.14 4.99
N GLY A 390 7.08 3.52 4.99
CA GLY A 390 6.35 3.77 6.23
C GLY A 390 6.31 2.57 7.17
N SER A 391 6.25 1.34 6.61
CA SER A 391 6.32 0.11 7.41
C SER A 391 7.64 -0.03 8.17
N VAL A 392 8.75 0.15 7.47
CA VAL A 392 10.09 -0.04 8.05
C VAL A 392 10.54 1.15 8.90
N GLU A 393 10.03 2.37 8.61
CA GLU A 393 10.21 3.54 9.47
C GLU A 393 9.54 3.34 10.83
N GLN A 394 8.34 2.74 10.90
CA GLN A 394 7.69 2.42 12.17
C GLN A 394 8.51 1.41 12.99
N VAL A 395 9.10 0.42 12.33
CA VAL A 395 10.02 -0.51 13.02
C VAL A 395 11.25 0.22 13.52
N LYS A 396 11.87 1.06 12.69
CA LYS A 396 13.04 1.86 13.12
C LYS A 396 12.70 2.72 14.34
N LYS A 397 11.58 3.46 14.28
CA LYS A 397 11.09 4.31 15.37
C LYS A 397 10.84 3.51 16.65
N LEU A 398 10.31 2.28 16.54
CA LEU A 398 10.11 1.38 17.67
C LEU A 398 11.45 1.07 18.36
N PHE A 399 12.50 0.73 17.62
CA PHE A 399 13.82 0.41 18.17
C PHE A 399 14.61 1.63 18.64
N ASP A 400 14.33 2.82 18.13
CA ASP A 400 14.92 4.08 18.59
C ASP A 400 14.28 4.52 19.93
N THR A 401 13.01 4.14 20.15
CA THR A 401 12.23 4.55 21.33
C THR A 401 12.32 3.55 22.49
N TYR A 402 12.33 2.25 22.20
CA TYR A 402 12.26 1.20 23.20
C TYR A 402 13.46 0.26 23.13
N ARG A 403 13.88 -0.24 24.29
CA ARG A 403 14.94 -1.24 24.41
C ARG A 403 14.37 -2.66 24.32
N PHE A 404 15.03 -3.49 23.55
CA PHE A 404 14.70 -4.89 23.32
C PHE A 404 15.85 -5.82 23.72
#